data_01ce46117554169bf625849876f93ab8
#
_entry.id   01ce46117554169bf625849876f93ab8
#
_cell.length_a   1.000
_cell.length_b   1.000
_cell.length_c   1.000
_cell.angle_alpha   90.00
_cell.angle_beta   90.00
_cell.angle_gamma   90.00
#
_symmetry.space_group_name_H-M   'P 1'
#
loop_
_entity.id
_entity.type
_entity.pdbx_description
1 polymer ?
#
loop_
_entity_poly.entity_id
_entity_poly.type
_entity_poly.pdbx_seq_one_letter_code
_entity_poly.pdbx_strand_id
1 'polypeptide(L)'
;MARTTAARMARRAFRTMMTLLVTALALGALAAGIAWLAYGVRFVPVLTPSMRPGMPPGSLAVTRPLAPEDIRTGQVLVFRPPQPWTPKDGRPVLHRVTAIDQYAAGRVLTTKGDANPGPDPWKVDLSGPGEYARVVAVVPHVGTVAKAAHQAGPVALGGALLGLYFLGWGARRLVPRSSGRHNRGA
;
A
#
# COMPACT_ATOMS: atom_id res chain seq x y z
N MET A 1 -16.12 -42.27 19.00
CA MET A 1 -15.43 -42.15 17.70
C MET A 1 -15.74 -40.85 16.93
N ALA A 2 -16.95 -40.26 16.99
CA ALA A 2 -17.34 -39.05 16.25
C ALA A 2 -16.51 -37.76 16.57
N ARG A 3 -16.15 -37.52 17.85
CA ARG A 3 -15.39 -36.34 18.30
C ARG A 3 -13.98 -36.22 17.69
N THR A 4 -13.30 -37.36 17.43
CA THR A 4 -11.96 -37.36 16.84
C THR A 4 -11.97 -37.06 15.35
N THR A 5 -13.04 -37.39 14.64
CA THR A 5 -13.21 -37.11 13.21
C THR A 5 -13.49 -35.62 12.98
N ALA A 6 -14.38 -35.00 13.77
CA ALA A 6 -14.67 -33.57 13.69
C ALA A 6 -13.43 -32.70 13.98
N ALA A 7 -12.61 -33.06 14.98
CA ALA A 7 -11.38 -32.35 15.29
C ALA A 7 -10.33 -32.47 14.16
N ARG A 8 -10.26 -33.61 13.48
CA ARG A 8 -9.35 -33.78 12.31
C ARG A 8 -9.83 -32.97 11.11
N MET A 9 -11.13 -32.92 10.85
CA MET A 9 -11.71 -32.10 9.77
C MET A 9 -11.49 -30.61 10.04
N ALA A 10 -11.75 -30.12 11.25
CA ALA A 10 -11.51 -28.74 11.62
C ALA A 10 -10.02 -28.32 11.45
N ARG A 11 -9.09 -29.18 11.88
CA ARG A 11 -7.64 -28.94 11.69
C ARG A 11 -7.24 -28.93 10.21
N ARG A 12 -7.83 -29.82 9.39
CA ARG A 12 -7.58 -29.81 7.92
C ARG A 12 -8.12 -28.53 7.30
N ALA A 13 -9.36 -28.14 7.58
CA ALA A 13 -9.97 -26.92 7.09
C ALA A 13 -9.14 -25.68 7.49
N PHE A 14 -8.74 -25.58 8.76
CA PHE A 14 -7.89 -24.48 9.23
C PHE A 14 -6.53 -24.42 8.48
N ARG A 15 -5.88 -25.58 8.28
CA ARG A 15 -4.60 -25.65 7.55
C ARG A 15 -4.76 -25.23 6.09
N THR A 16 -5.82 -25.70 5.42
CA THR A 16 -6.11 -25.31 4.03
C THR A 16 -6.37 -23.81 3.94
N MET A 17 -7.22 -23.27 4.82
CA MET A 17 -7.50 -21.83 4.87
C MET A 17 -6.21 -21.01 5.09
N MET A 18 -5.36 -21.42 6.04
CA MET A 18 -4.09 -20.71 6.31
C MET A 18 -3.13 -20.80 5.12
N THR A 19 -3.05 -21.95 4.45
CA THR A 19 -2.24 -22.10 3.24
C THR A 19 -2.74 -21.18 2.13
N LEU A 20 -4.05 -21.14 1.88
CA LEU A 20 -4.66 -20.25 0.88
C LEU A 20 -4.38 -18.79 1.20
N LEU A 21 -4.51 -18.38 2.48
CA LEU A 21 -4.22 -17.01 2.91
C LEU A 21 -2.75 -16.64 2.67
N VAL A 22 -1.82 -17.50 3.08
CA VAL A 22 -0.38 -17.25 2.88
C VAL A 22 -0.03 -17.20 1.39
N THR A 23 -0.60 -18.09 0.58
CA THR A 23 -0.40 -18.09 -0.87
C THR A 23 -0.95 -16.81 -1.51
N ALA A 24 -2.16 -16.37 -1.13
CA ALA A 24 -2.75 -15.13 -1.62
C ALA A 24 -1.90 -13.90 -1.26
N LEU A 25 -1.40 -13.83 -0.02
CA LEU A 25 -0.51 -12.75 0.42
C LEU A 25 0.82 -12.75 -0.35
N ALA A 26 1.40 -13.93 -0.58
CA ALA A 26 2.65 -14.06 -1.34
C ALA A 26 2.47 -13.65 -2.81
N LEU A 27 1.38 -14.07 -3.45
CA LEU A 27 1.05 -13.67 -4.82
C LEU A 27 0.76 -12.16 -4.91
N GLY A 28 0.06 -11.59 -3.93
CA GLY A 28 -0.18 -10.14 -3.85
C GLY A 28 1.12 -9.34 -3.71
N ALA A 29 2.04 -9.79 -2.85
CA ALA A 29 3.34 -9.16 -2.68
C ALA A 29 4.20 -9.26 -3.95
N LEU A 30 4.18 -10.41 -4.63
CA LEU A 30 4.88 -10.61 -5.90
C LEU A 30 4.32 -9.67 -6.99
N ALA A 31 3.00 -9.60 -7.13
CA ALA A 31 2.35 -8.72 -8.09
C ALA A 31 2.67 -7.23 -7.82
N ALA A 32 2.66 -6.81 -6.56
CA ALA A 32 3.05 -5.46 -6.16
C ALA A 32 4.52 -5.16 -6.48
N GLY A 33 5.42 -6.13 -6.26
CA GLY A 33 6.83 -6.03 -6.61
C GLY A 33 7.05 -5.90 -8.12
N ILE A 34 6.37 -6.71 -8.93
CA ILE A 34 6.40 -6.63 -10.39
C ILE A 34 5.87 -5.28 -10.87
N ALA A 35 4.74 -4.82 -10.33
CA ALA A 35 4.15 -3.52 -10.67
C ALA A 35 5.10 -2.36 -10.34
N TRP A 36 5.78 -2.42 -9.20
CA TRP A 36 6.80 -1.44 -8.86
C TRP A 36 7.96 -1.42 -9.87
N LEU A 37 8.53 -2.59 -10.15
CA LEU A 37 9.70 -2.70 -11.05
C LEU A 37 9.35 -2.34 -12.51
N ALA A 38 8.20 -2.84 -13.01
CA ALA A 38 7.82 -2.67 -14.41
C ALA A 38 7.18 -1.31 -14.74
N TYR A 39 6.43 -0.73 -13.80
CA TYR A 39 5.61 0.47 -14.04
C TYR A 39 5.94 1.65 -13.14
N GLY A 40 6.95 1.55 -12.27
CA GLY A 40 7.31 2.59 -11.32
C GLY A 40 6.20 2.91 -10.32
N VAL A 41 5.30 1.95 -10.04
CA VAL A 41 4.20 2.13 -9.09
C VAL A 41 4.75 2.46 -7.70
N ARG A 42 4.17 3.46 -7.05
CA ARG A 42 4.48 3.85 -5.67
C ARG A 42 3.21 3.81 -4.82
N PHE A 43 3.40 3.58 -3.53
CA PHE A 43 2.33 3.57 -2.54
C PHE A 43 2.53 4.75 -1.58
N VAL A 44 1.60 5.69 -1.60
CA VAL A 44 1.70 6.95 -0.83
C VAL A 44 0.59 6.98 0.22
N PRO A 45 0.92 6.99 1.53
CA PRO A 45 -0.09 7.10 2.57
C PRO A 45 -0.70 8.51 2.59
N VAL A 46 -2.02 8.58 2.62
CA VAL A 46 -2.78 9.83 2.77
C VAL A 46 -2.83 10.19 4.25
N LEU A 47 -2.19 11.29 4.64
CA LEU A 47 -2.02 11.68 6.04
C LEU A 47 -2.95 12.83 6.46
N THR A 48 -3.43 13.62 5.50
CA THR A 48 -4.22 14.85 5.75
C THR A 48 -5.64 14.73 5.21
N PRO A 49 -6.60 15.50 5.74
CA PRO A 49 -7.98 15.44 5.28
C PRO A 49 -8.24 16.26 4.00
N SER A 50 -7.23 16.91 3.40
CA SER A 50 -7.38 17.83 2.26
C SER A 50 -8.03 17.19 1.03
N MET A 51 -8.02 15.86 0.90
CA MET A 51 -8.59 15.13 -0.22
C MET A 51 -9.88 14.35 0.13
N ARG A 52 -10.54 14.72 1.21
CA ARG A 52 -11.90 14.19 1.53
C ARG A 52 -12.93 14.68 0.51
N PRO A 53 -14.01 13.90 0.27
CA PRO A 53 -14.29 12.56 0.82
C PRO A 53 -13.58 11.43 0.09
N GLY A 54 -13.06 11.65 -1.11
CA GLY A 54 -12.53 10.59 -1.98
C GLY A 54 -11.31 9.85 -1.45
N MET A 55 -10.46 10.55 -0.66
CA MET A 55 -9.23 10.01 -0.09
C MET A 55 -9.10 10.43 1.38
N PRO A 56 -9.80 9.75 2.29
CA PRO A 56 -9.71 10.08 3.72
C PRO A 56 -8.32 9.74 4.29
N PRO A 57 -7.90 10.42 5.38
CA PRO A 57 -6.68 10.07 6.09
C PRO A 57 -6.65 8.59 6.46
N GLY A 58 -5.48 7.96 6.35
CA GLY A 58 -5.35 6.51 6.54
C GLY A 58 -5.63 5.68 5.27
N SER A 59 -5.92 6.32 4.14
CA SER A 59 -5.93 5.66 2.83
C SER A 59 -4.51 5.47 2.29
N LEU A 60 -4.36 4.53 1.36
CA LEU A 60 -3.15 4.32 0.58
C LEU A 60 -3.44 4.69 -0.88
N ALA A 61 -2.77 5.71 -1.38
CA ALA A 61 -2.83 6.08 -2.79
C ALA A 61 -1.81 5.26 -3.59
N VAL A 62 -2.27 4.61 -4.64
CA VAL A 62 -1.43 3.92 -5.63
C VAL A 62 -1.12 4.93 -6.73
N THR A 63 0.15 5.18 -7.01
CA THR A 63 0.58 6.22 -7.94
C THR A 63 1.48 5.65 -9.03
N ARG A 64 1.48 6.30 -10.19
CA ARG A 64 2.41 6.03 -11.29
C ARG A 64 3.11 7.32 -11.70
N PRO A 65 4.42 7.27 -12.02
CA PRO A 65 5.12 8.40 -12.59
C PRO A 65 4.36 8.97 -13.79
N LEU A 66 4.38 10.28 -13.93
CA LEU A 66 3.71 10.99 -15.01
C LEU A 66 4.64 12.08 -15.54
N ALA A 67 4.85 12.10 -16.84
CA ALA A 67 5.60 13.15 -17.49
C ALA A 67 4.82 14.49 -17.44
N PRO A 68 5.51 15.64 -17.32
CA PRO A 68 4.88 16.95 -17.24
C PRO A 68 3.88 17.21 -18.39
N GLU A 69 4.20 16.79 -19.59
CA GLU A 69 3.38 16.94 -20.81
C GLU A 69 2.07 16.15 -20.76
N ASP A 70 2.03 15.08 -19.98
CA ASP A 70 0.86 14.21 -19.82
C ASP A 70 -0.09 14.63 -18.71
N ILE A 71 0.28 15.66 -17.95
CA ILE A 71 -0.58 16.18 -16.89
C ILE A 71 -1.82 16.85 -17.50
N ARG A 72 -2.99 16.51 -16.96
CA ARG A 72 -4.31 17.03 -17.38
C ARG A 72 -5.11 17.52 -16.19
N THR A 73 -5.97 18.49 -16.43
CA THR A 73 -6.95 18.96 -15.44
C THR A 73 -7.82 17.81 -14.94
N GLY A 74 -8.16 17.82 -13.67
CA GLY A 74 -8.94 16.78 -12.99
C GLY A 74 -8.11 15.64 -12.42
N GLN A 75 -6.88 15.45 -12.86
CA GLN A 75 -5.98 14.40 -12.27
C GLN A 75 -5.59 14.79 -10.84
N VAL A 76 -5.44 13.77 -10.00
CA VAL A 76 -4.83 13.93 -8.67
C VAL A 76 -3.35 13.57 -8.79
N LEU A 77 -2.52 14.53 -8.42
CA LEU A 77 -1.06 14.40 -8.48
C LEU A 77 -0.45 14.32 -7.08
N VAL A 78 0.64 13.59 -7.03
CA VAL A 78 1.62 13.62 -5.95
C VAL A 78 2.83 14.38 -6.47
N PHE A 79 3.20 15.46 -5.81
CA PHE A 79 4.31 16.34 -6.22
C PHE A 79 4.85 17.11 -5.02
N ARG A 80 6.00 17.76 -5.18
CA ARG A 80 6.54 18.71 -4.19
C ARG A 80 6.15 20.14 -4.58
N PRO A 81 5.45 20.89 -3.71
CA PRO A 81 5.20 22.30 -3.95
C PRO A 81 6.49 23.10 -4.05
N PRO A 82 6.51 24.23 -4.78
CA PRO A 82 7.69 25.11 -4.80
C PRO A 82 7.92 25.76 -3.42
N GLN A 83 9.14 26.22 -3.19
CA GLN A 83 9.44 27.00 -1.99
C GLN A 83 8.64 28.31 -2.00
N PRO A 84 8.22 28.82 -0.83
CA PRO A 84 8.46 28.33 0.54
C PRO A 84 7.43 27.26 1.02
N TRP A 85 6.58 26.76 0.13
CA TRP A 85 5.43 25.90 0.45
C TRP A 85 5.76 24.42 0.61
N THR A 86 6.99 24.02 0.30
CA THR A 86 7.42 22.64 0.53
C THR A 86 7.37 22.31 2.02
N PRO A 87 6.69 21.22 2.43
CA PRO A 87 6.66 20.80 3.83
C PRO A 87 8.08 20.65 4.40
N LYS A 88 8.28 21.04 5.68
CA LYS A 88 9.61 21.02 6.33
C LYS A 88 10.28 19.65 6.33
N ASP A 89 9.50 18.59 6.29
CA ASP A 89 9.98 17.21 6.22
C ASP A 89 10.18 16.71 4.79
N GLY A 90 10.06 17.58 3.79
CA GLY A 90 10.26 17.26 2.37
C GLY A 90 9.20 16.35 1.77
N ARG A 91 8.13 16.02 2.51
CA ARG A 91 7.07 15.15 2.00
C ARG A 91 6.34 15.79 0.82
N PRO A 92 5.98 14.99 -0.19
CA PRO A 92 5.12 15.48 -1.26
C PRO A 92 3.70 15.73 -0.76
N VAL A 93 2.98 16.60 -1.45
CA VAL A 93 1.54 16.81 -1.29
C VAL A 93 0.77 16.03 -2.34
N LEU A 94 -0.50 15.77 -2.06
CA LEU A 94 -1.42 15.06 -2.92
C LEU A 94 -2.65 15.93 -3.12
N HIS A 95 -2.75 16.60 -4.29
CA HIS A 95 -3.83 17.51 -4.63
C HIS A 95 -4.29 17.35 -6.08
N ARG A 96 -5.47 17.88 -6.38
CA ARG A 96 -6.08 17.82 -7.71
C ARG A 96 -5.66 19.00 -8.57
N VAL A 97 -5.36 18.75 -9.84
CA VAL A 97 -5.16 19.81 -10.84
C VAL A 97 -6.50 20.41 -11.19
N THR A 98 -6.66 21.69 -10.90
CA THR A 98 -7.89 22.45 -11.22
C THR A 98 -7.78 23.30 -12.47
N ALA A 99 -6.57 23.80 -12.80
CA ALA A 99 -6.31 24.50 -14.04
C ALA A 99 -4.88 24.26 -14.52
N ILE A 100 -4.69 24.42 -15.83
CA ILE A 100 -3.38 24.41 -16.49
C ILE A 100 -3.35 25.61 -17.42
N ASP A 101 -2.55 26.59 -17.06
CA ASP A 101 -2.36 27.80 -17.85
C ASP A 101 -1.12 27.60 -18.77
N GLN A 102 -1.25 28.01 -20.02
CA GLN A 102 -0.16 27.96 -20.99
C GLN A 102 0.41 29.35 -21.16
N TYR A 103 1.69 29.50 -20.89
CA TYR A 103 2.45 30.73 -21.09
C TYR A 103 3.57 30.52 -22.13
N ALA A 104 4.15 31.60 -22.62
CA ALA A 104 5.31 31.52 -23.52
C ALA A 104 6.49 30.79 -22.87
N ALA A 105 6.65 30.90 -21.55
CA ALA A 105 7.69 30.24 -20.78
C ALA A 105 7.37 28.78 -20.41
N GLY A 106 6.15 28.29 -20.67
CA GLY A 106 5.76 26.90 -20.33
C GLY A 106 4.38 26.78 -19.72
N ARG A 107 4.12 25.63 -19.11
CA ARG A 107 2.84 25.26 -18.48
C ARG A 107 2.90 25.45 -16.98
N VAL A 108 1.85 26.06 -16.42
CA VAL A 108 1.74 26.32 -14.99
C VAL A 108 0.47 25.68 -14.44
N LEU A 109 0.60 24.86 -13.39
CA LEU A 109 -0.52 24.20 -12.74
C LEU A 109 -1.09 25.06 -11.60
N THR A 110 -2.40 25.05 -11.51
CA THR A 110 -3.14 25.40 -10.28
C THR A 110 -3.67 24.10 -9.70
N THR A 111 -3.41 23.89 -8.41
CA THR A 111 -3.87 22.69 -7.70
C THR A 111 -4.78 23.07 -6.53
N LYS A 112 -5.54 22.09 -6.05
CA LYS A 112 -6.44 22.27 -4.90
C LYS A 112 -6.66 20.92 -4.22
N GLY A 113 -6.64 20.89 -2.88
CA GLY A 113 -7.18 19.76 -2.12
C GLY A 113 -8.70 19.72 -2.26
N ASP A 114 -9.29 18.55 -2.50
CA ASP A 114 -10.74 18.41 -2.74
C ASP A 114 -11.60 18.99 -1.61
N ALA A 115 -11.15 18.92 -0.36
CA ALA A 115 -11.83 19.47 0.81
C ALA A 115 -11.43 20.93 1.14
N ASN A 116 -10.47 21.51 0.44
CA ASN A 116 -10.03 22.87 0.72
C ASN A 116 -11.05 23.90 0.17
N PRO A 117 -11.24 25.06 0.81
CA PRO A 117 -12.19 26.07 0.34
C PRO A 117 -11.76 26.73 -0.98
N GLY A 118 -10.46 26.90 -1.22
CA GLY A 118 -9.90 27.55 -2.40
C GLY A 118 -8.73 26.79 -2.99
N PRO A 119 -8.20 27.29 -4.13
CA PRO A 119 -6.97 26.77 -4.72
C PRO A 119 -5.79 26.90 -3.78
N ASP A 120 -4.77 26.11 -4.02
CA ASP A 120 -3.52 26.20 -3.27
C ASP A 120 -2.83 27.55 -3.52
N PRO A 121 -2.08 28.10 -2.53
CA PRO A 121 -1.45 29.40 -2.64
C PRO A 121 -0.26 29.44 -3.59
N TRP A 122 0.19 28.29 -4.07
CA TRP A 122 1.32 28.16 -5.01
C TRP A 122 0.85 27.94 -6.44
N LYS A 123 1.78 28.14 -7.35
CA LYS A 123 1.70 27.71 -8.74
C LYS A 123 2.86 26.77 -9.03
N VAL A 124 2.61 25.71 -9.78
CA VAL A 124 3.65 24.73 -10.12
C VAL A 124 4.04 24.89 -11.58
N ASP A 125 5.26 25.36 -11.80
CA ASP A 125 5.84 25.47 -13.15
C ASP A 125 6.32 24.10 -13.61
N LEU A 126 5.82 23.65 -14.76
CA LEU A 126 6.19 22.36 -15.37
C LEU A 126 7.42 22.44 -16.28
N SER A 127 7.98 23.65 -16.49
CA SER A 127 9.19 23.84 -17.31
C SER A 127 10.46 23.42 -16.56
N GLY A 128 10.41 23.40 -15.23
CA GLY A 128 11.52 23.02 -14.37
C GLY A 128 11.55 21.53 -14.03
N PRO A 129 12.66 21.07 -13.42
CA PRO A 129 12.75 19.70 -12.94
C PRO A 129 11.71 19.45 -11.84
N GLY A 130 10.94 18.38 -11.98
CA GLY A 130 9.93 17.99 -11.01
C GLY A 130 9.59 16.51 -11.13
N GLU A 131 9.33 15.88 -9.98
CA GLU A 131 8.81 14.52 -9.93
C GLU A 131 7.29 14.59 -9.75
N TYR A 132 6.57 14.11 -10.74
CA TYR A 132 5.12 14.04 -10.72
C TYR A 132 4.66 12.59 -10.79
N ALA A 133 3.67 12.26 -10.00
CA ALA A 133 3.03 10.96 -10.09
C ALA A 133 1.51 11.12 -10.01
N ARG A 134 0.79 10.42 -10.89
CA ARG A 134 -0.67 10.40 -10.91
C ARG A 134 -1.20 9.32 -9.97
N VAL A 135 -2.22 9.64 -9.18
CA VAL A 135 -3.00 8.66 -8.44
C VAL A 135 -3.85 7.86 -9.43
N VAL A 136 -3.70 6.54 -9.42
CA VAL A 136 -4.43 5.61 -10.29
C VAL A 136 -5.46 4.78 -9.53
N ALA A 137 -5.25 4.59 -8.22
CA ALA A 137 -6.19 3.91 -7.34
C ALA A 137 -6.02 4.38 -5.90
N VAL A 138 -7.05 4.19 -5.09
CA VAL A 138 -7.03 4.49 -3.65
C VAL A 138 -7.58 3.29 -2.90
N VAL A 139 -6.82 2.84 -1.89
CA VAL A 139 -7.26 1.78 -0.98
C VAL A 139 -7.54 2.44 0.38
N PRO A 140 -8.81 2.58 0.78
CA PRO A 140 -9.15 3.26 2.04
C PRO A 140 -8.69 2.43 3.26
N HIS A 141 -8.40 3.13 4.37
CA HIS A 141 -8.13 2.57 5.71
C HIS A 141 -6.85 1.73 5.87
N VAL A 142 -6.05 1.49 4.85
CA VAL A 142 -4.82 0.67 4.96
C VAL A 142 -3.52 1.48 5.05
N GLY A 143 -3.57 2.79 4.85
CA GLY A 143 -2.39 3.65 4.88
C GLY A 143 -1.72 3.74 6.26
N THR A 144 -2.48 3.56 7.34
CA THR A 144 -1.94 3.49 8.70
C THR A 144 -1.08 2.25 8.90
N VAL A 145 -1.51 1.10 8.36
CA VAL A 145 -0.74 -0.15 8.37
C VAL A 145 0.50 -0.02 7.50
N ALA A 146 0.36 0.57 6.31
CA ALA A 146 1.48 0.81 5.41
C ALA A 146 2.53 1.77 6.03
N LYS A 147 2.10 2.80 6.76
CA LYS A 147 2.99 3.69 7.48
C LYS A 147 3.77 2.95 8.57
N ALA A 148 3.09 2.13 9.37
CA ALA A 148 3.74 1.32 10.40
C ALA A 148 4.74 0.33 9.79
N ALA A 149 4.39 -0.34 8.70
CA ALA A 149 5.27 -1.24 7.98
C ALA A 149 6.49 -0.52 7.36
N HIS A 150 6.30 0.69 6.84
CA HIS A 150 7.40 1.49 6.30
C HIS A 150 8.37 1.97 7.40
N GLN A 151 7.85 2.34 8.56
CA GLN A 151 8.66 2.73 9.72
C GLN A 151 9.42 1.54 10.33
N ALA A 152 8.82 0.35 10.28
CA ALA A 152 9.45 -0.88 10.76
C ALA A 152 10.61 -1.37 9.85
N GLY A 153 10.66 -0.90 8.61
CA GLY A 153 11.65 -1.29 7.61
C GLY A 153 11.47 -2.72 7.08
N PRO A 154 12.16 -3.05 5.97
CA PRO A 154 12.04 -4.37 5.33
C PRO A 154 12.52 -5.52 6.23
N VAL A 155 13.43 -5.25 7.16
CA VAL A 155 13.95 -6.24 8.12
C VAL A 155 12.87 -6.70 9.10
N ALA A 156 12.02 -5.79 9.60
CA ALA A 156 10.94 -6.13 10.51
C ALA A 156 9.82 -6.89 9.82
N LEU A 157 9.50 -6.56 8.56
CA LEU A 157 8.55 -7.34 7.76
C LEU A 157 9.08 -8.74 7.46
N GLY A 158 10.35 -8.86 7.08
CA GLY A 158 11.02 -10.15 6.90
C GLY A 158 11.06 -10.97 8.18
N GLY A 159 11.37 -10.34 9.32
CA GLY A 159 11.37 -10.97 10.65
C GLY A 159 9.98 -11.46 11.07
N ALA A 160 8.92 -10.67 10.83
CA ALA A 160 7.55 -11.08 11.12
C ALA A 160 7.11 -12.29 10.27
N LEU A 161 7.44 -12.30 8.99
CA LEU A 161 7.14 -13.42 8.09
C LEU A 161 7.91 -14.69 8.50
N LEU A 162 9.20 -14.57 8.84
CA LEU A 162 10.01 -15.67 9.37
C LEU A 162 9.47 -16.15 10.71
N GLY A 163 9.08 -15.25 11.62
CA GLY A 163 8.46 -15.60 12.90
C GLY A 163 7.17 -16.41 12.72
N LEU A 164 6.28 -15.98 11.82
CA LEU A 164 5.07 -16.72 11.48
C LEU A 164 5.37 -18.09 10.86
N TYR A 165 6.40 -18.18 10.01
CA TYR A 165 6.86 -19.46 9.44
C TYR A 165 7.36 -20.41 10.53
N PHE A 166 8.22 -19.93 11.46
CA PHE A 166 8.76 -20.74 12.54
C PHE A 166 7.71 -21.12 13.59
N LEU A 167 6.75 -20.25 13.89
CA LEU A 167 5.59 -20.57 14.73
C LEU A 167 4.74 -21.69 14.09
N GLY A 168 4.46 -21.60 12.80
CA GLY A 168 3.77 -22.64 12.06
C GLY A 168 4.55 -23.97 11.97
N TRP A 169 5.88 -23.89 11.85
CA TRP A 169 6.75 -25.05 11.84
C TRP A 169 6.88 -25.69 13.23
N GLY A 170 7.06 -24.90 14.30
CA GLY A 170 7.12 -25.36 15.68
C GLY A 170 5.83 -26.04 16.14
N ALA A 171 4.68 -25.44 15.80
CA ALA A 171 3.37 -26.04 16.08
C ALA A 171 3.19 -27.42 15.43
N ARG A 172 3.88 -27.69 14.32
CA ARG A 172 3.87 -29.01 13.67
C ARG A 172 4.65 -30.08 14.45
N ARG A 173 5.67 -29.68 15.25
CA ARG A 173 6.50 -30.61 16.05
C ARG A 173 5.86 -30.92 17.41
N LEU A 174 5.04 -30.02 17.96
CA LEU A 174 4.40 -30.20 19.26
C LEU A 174 3.15 -31.08 19.24
N VAL A 175 2.69 -31.54 18.06
CA VAL A 175 1.60 -32.53 17.98
C VAL A 175 2.20 -33.93 18.11
N PRO A 176 2.00 -34.64 19.26
CA PRO A 176 2.48 -36.00 19.43
C PRO A 176 1.90 -36.89 18.32
N ARG A 177 2.74 -37.60 17.63
CA ARG A 177 2.31 -38.73 16.80
C ARG A 177 1.72 -39.77 17.76
N SER A 178 0.41 -39.97 17.75
CA SER A 178 -0.20 -41.08 18.46
C SER A 178 0.36 -42.39 17.87
N SER A 179 1.28 -43.02 18.61
CA SER A 179 1.75 -44.36 18.32
C SER A 179 0.52 -45.27 18.37
N GLY A 180 0.08 -45.72 17.22
CA GLY A 180 -0.90 -46.81 17.13
C GLY A 180 -0.26 -48.05 17.77
N ARG A 181 -0.59 -48.35 19.05
CA ARG A 181 -0.32 -49.63 19.66
C ARG A 181 -1.12 -50.66 18.87
N HIS A 182 -0.44 -51.39 18.02
CA HIS A 182 -0.91 -52.67 17.51
C HIS A 182 -0.94 -53.61 18.71
N ASN A 183 -2.12 -53.83 19.26
CA ASN A 183 -2.38 -54.91 20.20
C ASN A 183 -2.52 -56.20 19.35
N ARG A 184 -1.40 -56.94 19.17
CA ARG A 184 -1.49 -58.33 18.76
C ARG A 184 -1.80 -59.12 20.04
N GLY A 185 -3.07 -59.41 20.25
CA GLY A 185 -3.53 -60.40 21.20
C GLY A 185 -3.51 -61.77 20.54
N ALA A 186 -2.92 -62.72 21.26
CA ALA A 186 -2.91 -64.13 20.99
C ALA A 186 -4.33 -64.73 20.96
#